data_0e2abec2c0007888ab3d90ddfaa6d897
#
_entry.id   0e2abec2c0007888ab3d90ddfaa6d897
#
_cell.length_a   1.000
_cell.length_b   1.000
_cell.length_c   1.000
_cell.angle_alpha   90.00
_cell.angle_beta   90.00
_cell.angle_gamma   90.00
#
_symmetry.space_group_name_H-M   'P 1'
#
loop_
_entity.id
_entity.type
_entity.pdbx_description
1 polymer ?
#
loop_
_entity_poly.entity_id
_entity_poly.type
_entity_poly.pdbx_seq_one_letter_code
_entity_poly.pdbx_strand_id
1 'polypeptide(L)'
;DLAKAISQACKEIRTGKLHDQFVVDVIQGGAGTSTNMNANEVIANRAIEILGGKKGDYKMVHPIEHVNASQSTNDVYPTAVKIGLINAISGLLVAMEELKEAFGEKAFEFRKILKIGRTQLQDAVPMTLGQEFATFSVMLGEDMARLREATSLISEINLGATAIGTGINTDPEYAA
;
A
#
# COMPACT_ATOMS: atom_id res chain seq x y z
N ASP A 1 -6.84 -19.13 24.44
CA ASP A 1 -7.03 -19.84 23.17
C ASP A 1 -7.62 -18.97 22.04
N LEU A 2 -8.54 -18.04 22.36
CA LEU A 2 -9.16 -17.14 21.38
C LEU A 2 -8.12 -16.30 20.60
N ALA A 3 -7.24 -15.57 21.31
CA ALA A 3 -6.21 -14.75 20.71
C ALA A 3 -5.24 -15.57 19.82
N LYS A 4 -4.95 -16.82 20.21
CA LYS A 4 -4.11 -17.72 19.40
C LYS A 4 -4.81 -18.11 18.09
N ALA A 5 -6.12 -18.40 18.13
CA ALA A 5 -6.90 -18.75 16.96
C ALA A 5 -7.00 -17.57 15.99
N ILE A 6 -7.25 -16.35 16.49
CA ILE A 6 -7.26 -15.10 15.70
C ILE A 6 -5.88 -14.87 15.07
N SER A 7 -4.81 -14.95 15.85
CA SER A 7 -3.44 -14.78 15.34
C SER A 7 -3.09 -15.81 14.27
N GLN A 8 -3.53 -17.06 14.42
CA GLN A 8 -3.33 -18.11 13.42
C GLN A 8 -4.11 -17.83 12.14
N ALA A 9 -5.36 -17.37 12.24
CA ALA A 9 -6.16 -16.96 11.09
C ALA A 9 -5.48 -15.80 10.31
N CYS A 10 -5.00 -14.79 11.02
CA CYS A 10 -4.24 -13.69 10.41
C CYS A 10 -2.97 -14.17 9.67
N LYS A 11 -2.23 -15.12 10.26
CA LYS A 11 -1.05 -15.71 9.61
C LYS A 11 -1.40 -16.45 8.33
N GLU A 12 -2.50 -17.19 8.32
CA GLU A 12 -2.98 -17.90 7.14
C GLU A 12 -3.35 -16.95 6.01
N ILE A 13 -4.09 -15.86 6.32
CA ILE A 13 -4.44 -14.82 5.35
C ILE A 13 -3.17 -14.14 4.81
N ARG A 14 -2.24 -13.77 5.67
CA ARG A 14 -0.96 -13.14 5.27
C ARG A 14 -0.14 -14.01 4.33
N THR A 15 -0.26 -15.35 4.41
CA THR A 15 0.45 -16.29 3.53
C THR A 15 -0.32 -16.65 2.27
N GLY A 16 -1.42 -15.96 1.97
CA GLY A 16 -2.16 -16.09 0.72
C GLY A 16 -3.42 -16.97 0.78
N LYS A 17 -3.77 -17.49 1.96
CA LYS A 17 -5.02 -18.26 2.12
C LYS A 17 -6.22 -17.32 2.25
N LEU A 18 -7.39 -17.80 1.82
CA LEU A 18 -8.68 -17.11 1.98
C LEU A 18 -8.78 -15.74 1.28
N HIS A 19 -7.89 -15.42 0.35
CA HIS A 19 -7.97 -14.16 -0.40
C HIS A 19 -9.22 -14.06 -1.28
N ASP A 20 -9.76 -15.18 -1.72
CA ASP A 20 -11.03 -15.31 -2.43
C ASP A 20 -12.26 -14.94 -1.57
N GLN A 21 -12.08 -14.84 -0.25
CA GLN A 21 -13.14 -14.42 0.69
C GLN A 21 -13.22 -12.91 0.90
N PHE A 22 -12.28 -12.15 0.33
CA PHE A 22 -12.32 -10.68 0.33
C PHE A 22 -13.13 -10.21 -0.88
N VAL A 23 -14.43 -10.22 -0.75
CA VAL A 23 -15.41 -10.10 -1.85
C VAL A 23 -16.01 -8.70 -2.01
N VAL A 24 -15.73 -7.78 -1.09
CA VAL A 24 -16.23 -6.39 -1.19
C VAL A 24 -15.48 -5.62 -2.28
N ASP A 25 -16.19 -4.70 -2.93
CA ASP A 25 -15.60 -3.86 -3.96
C ASP A 25 -14.47 -3.00 -3.36
N VAL A 26 -13.39 -2.82 -4.11
CA VAL A 26 -12.26 -1.96 -3.72
C VAL A 26 -12.60 -0.48 -3.84
N ILE A 27 -13.57 -0.12 -4.69
CA ILE A 27 -14.09 1.24 -4.83
C ILE A 27 -15.30 1.38 -3.91
N GLN A 28 -15.14 2.12 -2.84
CA GLN A 28 -16.16 2.29 -1.80
C GLN A 28 -16.40 3.76 -1.51
N GLY A 29 -17.64 4.09 -1.17
CA GLY A 29 -17.96 5.35 -0.51
C GLY A 29 -17.52 5.30 0.96
N GLY A 30 -16.77 6.31 1.42
CA GLY A 30 -16.30 6.40 2.81
C GLY A 30 -14.85 5.95 3.01
N ALA A 31 -14.46 5.63 4.24
CA ALA A 31 -13.08 5.42 4.67
C ALA A 31 -12.64 3.94 4.67
N GLY A 32 -13.24 3.07 3.84
CA GLY A 32 -12.85 1.66 3.75
C GLY A 32 -13.49 0.75 4.80
N THR A 33 -14.62 1.15 5.38
CA THR A 33 -15.31 0.38 6.43
C THR A 33 -15.71 -1.02 5.97
N SER A 34 -16.21 -1.18 4.73
CA SER A 34 -16.59 -2.49 4.21
C SER A 34 -15.40 -3.43 4.10
N THR A 35 -14.24 -2.94 3.66
CA THR A 35 -13.01 -3.73 3.59
C THR A 35 -12.54 -4.16 4.99
N ASN A 36 -12.55 -3.25 5.96
CA ASN A 36 -12.20 -3.56 7.34
C ASN A 36 -13.15 -4.62 7.93
N MET A 37 -14.45 -4.47 7.72
CA MET A 37 -15.42 -5.44 8.22
C MET A 37 -15.32 -6.79 7.52
N ASN A 38 -15.08 -6.82 6.21
CA ASN A 38 -14.82 -8.08 5.49
C ASN A 38 -13.59 -8.80 6.09
N ALA A 39 -12.50 -8.10 6.34
CA ALA A 39 -11.31 -8.68 7.00
C ALA A 39 -11.66 -9.26 8.38
N ASN A 40 -12.38 -8.50 9.22
CA ASN A 40 -12.80 -8.95 10.54
C ASN A 40 -13.67 -10.21 10.49
N GLU A 41 -14.60 -10.28 9.54
CA GLU A 41 -15.47 -11.45 9.36
C GLU A 41 -14.72 -12.68 8.85
N VAL A 42 -13.81 -12.51 7.89
CA VAL A 42 -12.97 -13.61 7.39
C VAL A 42 -12.09 -14.15 8.52
N ILE A 43 -11.45 -13.28 9.30
CA ILE A 43 -10.63 -13.67 10.45
C ILE A 43 -11.45 -14.38 11.51
N ALA A 44 -12.62 -13.83 11.87
CA ALA A 44 -13.51 -14.42 12.88
C ALA A 44 -13.96 -15.82 12.46
N ASN A 45 -14.45 -15.97 11.24
CA ASN A 45 -14.91 -17.27 10.74
C ASN A 45 -13.77 -18.29 10.69
N ARG A 46 -12.57 -17.88 10.29
CA ARG A 46 -11.42 -18.80 10.29
C ARG A 46 -10.99 -19.18 11.71
N ALA A 47 -11.00 -18.26 12.64
CA ALA A 47 -10.70 -18.52 14.05
C ALA A 47 -11.74 -19.49 14.67
N ILE A 48 -13.02 -19.34 14.33
CA ILE A 48 -14.09 -20.27 14.74
C ILE A 48 -13.77 -21.71 14.25
N GLU A 49 -13.39 -21.86 12.97
CA GLU A 49 -13.01 -23.18 12.45
C GLU A 49 -11.79 -23.78 13.15
N ILE A 50 -10.77 -22.96 13.45
CA ILE A 50 -9.58 -23.40 14.20
C ILE A 50 -9.94 -23.89 15.60
N LEU A 51 -10.96 -23.29 16.21
CA LEU A 51 -11.48 -23.70 17.52
C LEU A 51 -12.46 -24.88 17.46
N GLY A 52 -12.71 -25.43 16.26
CA GLY A 52 -13.61 -26.58 16.05
C GLY A 52 -15.10 -26.21 15.95
N GLY A 53 -15.41 -24.91 15.81
CA GLY A 53 -16.77 -24.41 15.63
C GLY A 53 -17.22 -24.35 14.17
N LYS A 54 -18.46 -23.91 13.94
CA LYS A 54 -19.05 -23.73 12.62
C LYS A 54 -19.05 -22.24 12.25
N LYS A 55 -18.65 -21.90 11.02
CA LYS A 55 -18.70 -20.52 10.48
C LYS A 55 -20.03 -19.86 10.81
N GLY A 56 -19.97 -18.59 11.22
CA GLY A 56 -21.12 -17.80 11.65
C GLY A 56 -21.47 -17.93 13.12
N ASP A 57 -20.79 -18.77 13.89
CA ASP A 57 -20.97 -18.85 15.34
C ASP A 57 -20.25 -17.71 16.05
N TYR A 58 -20.75 -16.51 15.85
CA TYR A 58 -20.19 -15.27 16.42
C TYR A 58 -20.31 -15.18 17.95
N LYS A 59 -20.99 -16.14 18.59
CA LYS A 59 -20.92 -16.28 20.06
C LYS A 59 -19.54 -16.80 20.48
N MET A 60 -18.87 -17.59 19.61
CA MET A 60 -17.54 -18.11 19.88
C MET A 60 -16.45 -17.09 19.55
N VAL A 61 -16.47 -16.49 18.35
CA VAL A 61 -15.57 -15.41 17.93
C VAL A 61 -16.36 -14.32 17.21
N HIS A 62 -16.51 -13.16 17.83
CA HIS A 62 -17.24 -12.06 17.27
C HIS A 62 -16.30 -11.15 16.44
N PRO A 63 -16.67 -10.78 15.18
CA PRO A 63 -15.80 -9.97 14.32
C PRO A 63 -15.51 -8.57 14.88
N ILE A 64 -16.48 -7.95 15.57
CA ILE A 64 -16.29 -6.61 16.14
C ILE A 64 -15.65 -6.69 17.53
N GLU A 65 -16.21 -7.49 18.44
CA GLU A 65 -15.80 -7.48 19.85
C GLU A 65 -14.44 -8.14 20.07
N HIS A 66 -14.12 -9.19 19.29
CA HIS A 66 -12.90 -9.96 19.48
C HIS A 66 -11.83 -9.69 18.43
N VAL A 67 -12.18 -9.52 17.16
CA VAL A 67 -11.20 -9.32 16.07
C VAL A 67 -10.90 -7.84 15.91
N ASN A 68 -11.90 -7.00 15.72
CA ASN A 68 -11.72 -5.55 15.62
C ASN A 68 -11.27 -4.92 16.94
N ALA A 69 -11.78 -5.40 18.07
CA ALA A 69 -11.30 -5.16 19.45
C ALA A 69 -10.93 -3.69 19.72
N SER A 70 -11.89 -2.80 19.68
CA SER A 70 -11.73 -1.34 19.89
C SER A 70 -10.97 -0.59 18.79
N GLN A 71 -10.40 -1.27 17.78
CA GLN A 71 -9.82 -0.59 16.63
C GLN A 71 -10.90 0.13 15.81
N SER A 72 -10.56 1.26 15.23
CA SER A 72 -11.40 1.94 14.25
C SER A 72 -10.94 1.62 12.83
N THR A 73 -11.87 1.58 11.87
CA THR A 73 -11.51 1.61 10.45
C THR A 73 -10.61 2.80 10.14
N ASN A 74 -10.81 3.93 10.83
CA ASN A 74 -10.03 5.16 10.62
C ASN A 74 -8.55 5.03 10.99
N ASP A 75 -8.16 4.08 11.79
CA ASP A 75 -6.75 3.81 12.11
C ASP A 75 -6.21 2.54 11.42
N VAL A 76 -6.97 1.48 11.36
CA VAL A 76 -6.54 0.19 10.79
C VAL A 76 -6.43 0.24 9.26
N TYR A 77 -7.47 0.73 8.59
CA TYR A 77 -7.52 0.74 7.12
C TYR A 77 -6.45 1.66 6.50
N PRO A 78 -6.28 2.92 6.94
CA PRO A 78 -5.18 3.76 6.46
C PRO A 78 -3.81 3.15 6.69
N THR A 79 -3.60 2.50 7.83
CA THR A 79 -2.34 1.81 8.14
C THR A 79 -2.08 0.67 7.14
N ALA A 80 -3.10 -0.15 6.85
CA ALA A 80 -3.00 -1.22 5.86
C ALA A 80 -2.70 -0.68 4.45
N VAL A 81 -3.36 0.42 4.04
CA VAL A 81 -3.10 1.10 2.76
C VAL A 81 -1.67 1.61 2.68
N LYS A 82 -1.17 2.27 3.73
CA LYS A 82 0.21 2.76 3.79
C LYS A 82 1.24 1.64 3.64
N ILE A 83 1.05 0.51 4.33
CA ILE A 83 1.92 -0.68 4.20
C ILE A 83 1.87 -1.23 2.78
N GLY A 84 0.67 -1.35 2.19
CA GLY A 84 0.49 -1.78 0.81
C GLY A 84 1.20 -0.87 -0.20
N LEU A 85 1.08 0.46 -0.02
CA LEU A 85 1.74 1.47 -0.86
C LEU A 85 3.26 1.39 -0.75
N ILE A 86 3.83 1.25 0.45
CA ILE A 86 5.28 1.12 0.65
C ILE A 86 5.82 -0.09 -0.12
N ASN A 87 5.12 -1.22 -0.05
CA ASN A 87 5.50 -2.42 -0.80
C ASN A 87 5.40 -2.20 -2.32
N ALA A 88 4.33 -1.56 -2.80
CA ALA A 88 4.15 -1.27 -4.22
C ALA A 88 5.19 -0.28 -4.76
N ILE A 89 5.50 0.78 -3.99
CA ILE A 89 6.54 1.77 -4.34
C ILE A 89 7.92 1.11 -4.46
N SER A 90 8.24 0.14 -3.60
CA SER A 90 9.50 -0.58 -3.68
C SER A 90 9.69 -1.30 -5.02
N GLY A 91 8.65 -1.96 -5.52
CA GLY A 91 8.66 -2.58 -6.86
C GLY A 91 8.73 -1.55 -7.99
N LEU A 92 8.00 -0.46 -7.86
CA LEU A 92 8.01 0.64 -8.83
C LEU A 92 9.41 1.27 -8.96
N LEU A 93 10.09 1.51 -7.83
CA LEU A 93 11.43 2.09 -7.84
C LEU A 93 12.46 1.22 -8.57
N VAL A 94 12.33 -0.11 -8.49
CA VAL A 94 13.19 -1.04 -9.26
C VAL A 94 12.95 -0.85 -10.75
N ALA A 95 11.71 -0.87 -11.21
CA ALA A 95 11.38 -0.68 -12.63
C ALA A 95 11.77 0.72 -13.14
N MET A 96 11.65 1.75 -12.30
CA MET A 96 12.09 3.11 -12.66
C MET A 96 13.61 3.19 -12.80
N GLU A 97 14.39 2.49 -11.96
CA GLU A 97 15.86 2.46 -12.11
C GLU A 97 16.27 1.80 -13.43
N GLU A 98 15.66 0.66 -13.78
CA GLU A 98 15.90 -0.01 -15.06
C GLU A 98 15.58 0.91 -16.26
N LEU A 99 14.47 1.62 -16.20
CA LEU A 99 14.08 2.57 -17.25
C LEU A 99 15.04 3.76 -17.33
N LYS A 100 15.46 4.29 -16.20
CA LYS A 100 16.44 5.39 -16.11
C LYS A 100 17.78 5.00 -16.74
N GLU A 101 18.26 3.78 -16.45
CA GLU A 101 19.48 3.24 -17.03
C GLU A 101 19.34 3.09 -18.55
N ALA A 102 18.22 2.53 -19.03
CA ALA A 102 17.94 2.39 -20.47
C ALA A 102 17.91 3.75 -21.20
N PHE A 103 17.35 4.79 -20.58
CA PHE A 103 17.43 6.15 -21.13
C PHE A 103 18.87 6.68 -21.15
N GLY A 104 19.67 6.39 -20.14
CA GLY A 104 21.09 6.74 -20.10
C GLY A 104 21.90 6.08 -21.22
N GLU A 105 21.66 4.80 -21.46
CA GLU A 105 22.28 4.05 -22.58
C GLU A 105 21.90 4.65 -23.94
N LYS A 106 20.63 4.96 -24.15
CA LYS A 106 20.13 5.60 -25.37
C LYS A 106 20.66 7.03 -25.53
N ALA A 107 20.80 7.77 -24.44
CA ALA A 107 21.45 9.08 -24.47
C ALA A 107 22.88 8.99 -24.98
N PHE A 108 23.63 8.00 -24.53
CA PHE A 108 25.01 7.77 -25.03
C PHE A 108 25.02 7.29 -26.48
N GLU A 109 24.16 6.37 -26.89
CA GLU A 109 24.03 5.88 -28.25
C GLU A 109 23.75 7.03 -29.24
N PHE A 110 22.78 7.91 -28.85
CA PHE A 110 22.29 8.98 -29.72
C PHE A 110 23.03 10.31 -29.57
N ARG A 111 24.13 10.37 -28.81
CA ARG A 111 24.86 11.60 -28.50
C ARG A 111 25.35 12.40 -29.71
N LYS A 112 25.46 11.77 -30.86
CA LYS A 112 25.91 12.40 -32.10
C LYS A 112 24.82 12.60 -33.16
N ILE A 113 23.58 12.20 -32.86
CA ILE A 113 22.43 12.36 -33.77
C ILE A 113 21.88 13.76 -33.60
N LEU A 114 22.02 14.60 -34.61
CA LEU A 114 21.49 15.95 -34.63
C LEU A 114 19.98 15.94 -34.88
N LYS A 115 19.29 16.79 -34.16
CA LYS A 115 17.86 17.08 -34.35
C LYS A 115 17.60 18.57 -34.10
N ILE A 116 16.40 19.04 -34.43
CA ILE A 116 15.92 20.34 -34.03
C ILE A 116 15.14 20.18 -32.72
N GLY A 117 15.54 20.95 -31.70
CA GLY A 117 14.76 21.14 -30.48
C GLY A 117 13.52 21.97 -30.78
N ARG A 118 12.48 21.80 -29.97
CA ARG A 118 11.19 22.49 -30.13
C ARG A 118 10.81 23.27 -28.89
N THR A 119 10.29 24.46 -29.11
CA THR A 119 9.64 25.29 -28.09
C THR A 119 8.32 25.79 -28.61
N GLN A 120 7.28 25.85 -27.78
CA GLN A 120 5.95 26.35 -28.16
C GLN A 120 5.40 25.68 -29.45
N LEU A 121 5.62 24.37 -29.60
CA LEU A 121 5.19 23.55 -30.75
C LEU A 121 5.82 23.94 -32.09
N GLN A 122 6.95 24.66 -32.10
CA GLN A 122 7.66 25.06 -33.31
C GLN A 122 9.15 24.75 -33.21
N ASP A 123 9.82 24.73 -34.34
CA ASP A 123 11.27 24.53 -34.42
C ASP A 123 12.02 25.68 -33.73
N ALA A 124 13.01 25.33 -32.92
CA ALA A 124 13.84 26.30 -32.22
C ALA A 124 15.31 26.19 -32.66
N VAL A 125 16.14 25.50 -31.88
CA VAL A 125 17.60 25.43 -32.10
C VAL A 125 18.07 24.00 -32.21
N PRO A 126 19.23 23.77 -32.87
CA PRO A 126 19.81 22.41 -32.95
C PRO A 126 20.18 21.87 -31.56
N MET A 127 19.94 20.58 -31.39
CA MET A 127 20.37 19.79 -30.25
C MET A 127 20.68 18.37 -30.70
N THR A 128 21.17 17.50 -29.82
CA THR A 128 21.27 16.08 -30.12
C THR A 128 20.11 15.29 -29.53
N LEU A 129 19.76 14.19 -30.20
CA LEU A 129 18.77 13.25 -29.66
C LEU A 129 19.24 12.68 -28.32
N GLY A 130 20.56 12.48 -28.16
CA GLY A 130 21.14 12.05 -26.89
C GLY A 130 20.89 13.01 -25.74
N GLN A 131 20.89 14.33 -25.98
CA GLN A 131 20.53 15.33 -24.94
C GLN A 131 19.08 15.21 -24.49
N GLU A 132 18.16 14.90 -25.42
CA GLU A 132 16.75 14.68 -25.10
C GLU A 132 16.57 13.44 -24.22
N PHE A 133 17.19 12.30 -24.58
CA PHE A 133 17.14 11.09 -23.78
C PHE A 133 17.82 11.23 -22.42
N ALA A 134 18.92 11.99 -22.34
CA ALA A 134 19.57 12.30 -21.05
C ALA A 134 18.63 13.04 -20.09
N THR A 135 17.80 13.95 -20.61
CA THR A 135 16.80 14.65 -19.80
C THR A 135 15.80 13.68 -19.17
N PHE A 136 15.33 12.67 -19.91
CA PHE A 136 14.40 11.66 -19.37
C PHE A 136 15.04 10.85 -18.23
N SER A 137 16.31 10.48 -18.37
CA SER A 137 17.06 9.81 -17.30
C SER A 137 17.17 10.67 -16.06
N VAL A 138 17.46 11.97 -16.19
CA VAL A 138 17.51 12.90 -15.05
C VAL A 138 16.16 13.04 -14.37
N MET A 139 15.09 13.25 -15.15
CA MET A 139 13.72 13.38 -14.62
C MET A 139 13.29 12.16 -13.80
N LEU A 140 13.56 10.96 -14.32
CA LEU A 140 13.27 9.72 -13.57
C LEU A 140 14.04 9.65 -12.25
N GLY A 141 15.32 10.05 -12.24
CA GLY A 141 16.10 10.12 -11.01
C GLY A 141 15.51 11.06 -9.96
N GLU A 142 15.02 12.21 -10.39
CA GLU A 142 14.32 13.16 -9.52
C GLU A 142 12.99 12.62 -9.00
N ASP A 143 12.19 11.97 -9.85
CA ASP A 143 10.91 11.39 -9.45
C ASP A 143 11.11 10.22 -8.47
N MET A 144 12.15 9.42 -8.65
CA MET A 144 12.54 8.38 -7.68
C MET A 144 12.92 8.97 -6.32
N ALA A 145 13.63 10.10 -6.30
CA ALA A 145 13.95 10.81 -5.06
C ALA A 145 12.68 11.29 -4.36
N ARG A 146 11.73 11.89 -5.09
CA ARG A 146 10.41 12.30 -4.57
C ARG A 146 9.60 11.14 -4.01
N LEU A 147 9.60 9.99 -4.69
CA LEU A 147 8.91 8.78 -4.20
C LEU A 147 9.54 8.24 -2.90
N ARG A 148 10.87 8.26 -2.78
CA ARG A 148 11.55 7.85 -1.53
C ARG A 148 11.21 8.79 -0.38
N GLU A 149 11.19 10.08 -0.63
CA GLU A 149 10.77 11.09 0.36
C GLU A 149 9.31 10.87 0.78
N ALA A 150 8.39 10.73 -0.17
CA ALA A 150 6.98 10.44 0.11
C ALA A 150 6.82 9.14 0.92
N THR A 151 7.61 8.10 0.63
CA THR A 151 7.58 6.84 1.38
C THR A 151 7.94 7.05 2.85
N SER A 152 8.89 7.91 3.16
CA SER A 152 9.23 8.23 4.56
C SER A 152 8.08 8.93 5.29
N LEU A 153 7.36 9.82 4.62
CA LEU A 153 6.22 10.53 5.20
C LEU A 153 5.02 9.62 5.46
N ILE A 154 4.73 8.67 4.57
CA ILE A 154 3.63 7.71 4.77
C ILE A 154 3.96 6.60 5.76
N SER A 155 5.19 6.51 6.24
CA SER A 155 5.58 5.54 7.28
C SER A 155 5.05 5.90 8.66
N GLU A 156 4.64 7.13 8.88
CA GLU A 156 3.91 7.53 10.07
C GLU A 156 2.47 6.99 10.01
N ILE A 157 2.07 6.24 11.02
CA ILE A 157 0.74 5.61 11.13
C ILE A 157 -0.04 6.16 12.30
N ASN A 158 -1.35 5.99 12.27
CA ASN A 158 -2.27 6.43 13.32
C ASN A 158 -2.93 5.25 14.05
N LEU A 159 -2.29 4.09 14.06
CA LEU A 159 -2.80 2.90 14.76
C LEU A 159 -2.94 3.18 16.26
N GLY A 160 -4.09 2.81 16.84
CA GLY A 160 -4.42 3.11 18.24
C GLY A 160 -5.08 4.47 18.47
N ALA A 161 -5.10 5.36 17.48
CA ALA A 161 -5.77 6.67 17.58
C ALA A 161 -7.30 6.56 17.59
N THR A 162 -7.85 5.45 17.17
CA THR A 162 -9.28 5.15 17.07
C THR A 162 -10.06 6.08 16.14
N ALA A 163 -11.31 6.44 16.46
CA ALA A 163 -12.21 7.11 15.52
C ALA A 163 -11.79 8.54 15.14
N ILE A 164 -11.25 9.30 16.09
CA ILE A 164 -11.00 10.75 15.94
C ILE A 164 -9.60 11.18 16.41
N GLY A 165 -8.69 10.26 16.64
CA GLY A 165 -7.32 10.58 17.02
C GLY A 165 -7.05 10.73 18.50
N THR A 166 -8.02 10.44 19.37
CA THR A 166 -7.90 10.63 20.83
C THR A 166 -7.59 9.34 21.58
N GLY A 167 -7.59 8.18 20.91
CA GLY A 167 -7.37 6.87 21.54
C GLY A 167 -8.50 6.42 22.47
N ILE A 168 -9.70 7.01 22.36
CA ILE A 168 -10.83 6.63 23.19
C ILE A 168 -11.19 5.15 23.00
N ASN A 169 -11.48 4.45 24.10
CA ASN A 169 -11.77 3.01 24.15
C ASN A 169 -10.59 2.08 23.77
N THR A 170 -9.39 2.58 23.69
CA THR A 170 -8.20 1.78 23.42
C THR A 170 -7.37 1.61 24.70
N ASP A 171 -6.71 0.45 24.83
CA ASP A 171 -5.71 0.25 25.87
C ASP A 171 -4.52 1.20 25.61
N PRO A 172 -4.05 1.96 26.62
CA PRO A 172 -2.91 2.86 26.46
C PRO A 172 -1.63 2.19 25.94
N GLU A 173 -1.45 0.89 26.20
CA GLU A 173 -0.30 0.12 25.75
C GLU A 173 -0.42 -0.35 24.27
N TYR A 174 -1.61 -0.18 23.64
CA TYR A 174 -1.85 -0.69 22.30
C TYR A 174 -1.04 0.02 21.21
N ALA A 175 -0.75 1.30 21.38
CA ALA A 175 0.00 2.14 20.44
C ALA A 175 1.49 2.30 20.82
N ALA A 176 1.94 1.67 21.89
CA ALA A 176 3.30 1.81 22.41
C ALA A 176 4.34 0.91 21.71
#